data_16e407f23e3847e9cf6409c22318e364
#
_entry.id   16e407f23e3847e9cf6409c22318e364
#
_cell.length_a   1.000
_cell.length_b   1.000
_cell.length_c   1.000
_cell.angle_alpha   90.00
_cell.angle_beta   90.00
_cell.angle_gamma   90.00
#
_symmetry.space_group_name_H-M   'P 1'
#
loop_
_entity.id
_entity.type
_entity.pdbx_description
1 polymer ?
#
loop_
_entity_poly.entity_id
_entity_poly.type
_entity_poly.pdbx_seq_one_letter_code
_entity_poly.pdbx_strand_id
1 'polypeptide(L)'
;MQVHAKMKLTWVRRQFRHPRMLCLLICWMMITQAFSQSVPMKISALSDNHVLVSLTPEQRYLLLPIEEDEAQAALKVIVDNEVVETLNVKLAADHVDYSVPLDLGRYTNKPVLLDVTFHNERRSTGDVKDFTAWKAMQSAAHFDTTNREKYRPLYHHTPLWGWMNDPNGMFYKDGVWHLYFQYNPYGSQWENMTWGHSTSKDLVHWTFEGCPIRPDGLGTIFSGSAVVDKTNSAGMGKDAVVAFYTSAGTSQVQSLAHSSDNGMSFTKYDGNPILTDKVPDFRDPKVFWNADLNAWNLILAAGQQMNIYSSKDLKNWTFESAFGREYGNHDGVWECPDLMKLPVEGTKEAKWLLLCNINPGGPFGGSATQYFVGSFDGHKFVCESQPKVTKWMDYGKDHYATVTFDNAPDNRRVALAWMSNWQYGNQVPTQQFRSANSVPRDLGLFVDQGETYVSVTPSRELLALRGDKVSHPTAACEILIDLRSQAQPTTITLSNAHHEQVVMTYQPKDHTFSMDRTASGLTDFSNHFKAITIAPTHGKLTQLRLFVDKCSVEAFDASGRMAMTNLVFPKVPYDKLTVSKGARVTIYDLK
;
A
#
# COMPACT_ATOMS: atom_id res chain seq x y z
N MET A 1 13.22 74.70 12.89
CA MET A 1 13.60 73.32 12.76
C MET A 1 13.07 72.46 13.91
N GLN A 2 11.78 72.51 14.22
CA GLN A 2 11.17 71.75 15.36
C GLN A 2 9.69 71.37 15.13
N VAL A 3 9.26 71.10 13.90
CA VAL A 3 7.83 70.78 13.61
C VAL A 3 7.64 69.40 12.96
N HIS A 4 8.73 68.71 12.59
CA HIS A 4 8.59 67.43 11.85
C HIS A 4 8.72 66.16 12.72
N ALA A 5 8.97 66.25 14.02
CA ALA A 5 9.14 65.07 14.89
C ALA A 5 7.86 64.61 15.64
N LYS A 6 6.79 65.44 15.65
CA LYS A 6 5.55 65.13 16.38
C LYS A 6 4.45 64.41 15.55
N MET A 7 4.60 64.30 14.24
CA MET A 7 3.57 63.69 13.41
C MET A 7 3.77 62.18 13.15
N LYS A 8 4.92 61.61 13.46
CA LYS A 8 5.18 60.16 13.27
C LYS A 8 4.80 59.28 14.47
N LEU A 9 4.59 59.87 15.67
CA LEU A 9 4.23 59.07 16.87
C LEU A 9 2.72 58.89 17.06
N THR A 10 1.88 59.66 16.38
CA THR A 10 0.41 59.54 16.48
C THR A 10 -0.21 58.53 15.55
N TRP A 11 0.49 58.11 14.50
CA TRP A 11 -0.04 57.09 13.55
C TRP A 11 0.15 55.66 14.04
N VAL A 12 1.19 55.38 14.82
CA VAL A 12 1.47 54.03 15.39
C VAL A 12 0.54 53.69 16.56
N ARG A 13 -0.04 54.69 17.24
CA ARG A 13 -0.95 54.45 18.39
C ARG A 13 -2.41 54.19 18.02
N ARG A 14 -2.79 54.30 16.75
CA ARG A 14 -4.19 54.06 16.32
C ARG A 14 -4.47 52.66 15.73
N GLN A 15 -3.47 51.80 15.49
CA GLN A 15 -3.65 50.49 14.92
C GLN A 15 -3.67 49.31 15.95
N PHE A 16 -3.39 49.53 17.21
CA PHE A 16 -3.41 48.47 18.21
C PHE A 16 -4.37 48.81 19.38
N ARG A 17 -5.68 48.78 19.07
CA ARG A 17 -6.72 48.89 20.10
C ARG A 17 -7.55 47.62 20.23
N HIS A 18 -6.94 46.43 20.12
CA HIS A 18 -7.58 45.16 20.56
C HIS A 18 -6.54 44.30 21.27
N PRO A 19 -6.54 44.25 22.59
CA PRO A 19 -5.66 43.36 23.37
C PRO A 19 -5.93 41.88 23.09
N ARG A 20 -7.06 41.53 22.49
CA ARG A 20 -7.39 40.15 22.08
C ARG A 20 -6.59 39.65 20.85
N MET A 21 -6.09 40.53 19.99
CA MET A 21 -5.31 40.14 18.83
C MET A 21 -3.85 39.85 19.15
N LEU A 22 -3.30 40.49 20.17
CA LEU A 22 -1.95 40.23 20.65
C LEU A 22 -1.84 38.89 21.41
N CYS A 23 -2.88 38.52 22.18
CA CYS A 23 -2.97 37.19 22.79
C CYS A 23 -3.14 36.06 21.78
N LEU A 24 -3.86 36.26 20.66
CA LEU A 24 -4.00 35.28 19.60
C LEU A 24 -2.71 35.07 18.80
N LEU A 25 -1.92 36.12 18.55
CA LEU A 25 -0.60 36.02 17.93
C LEU A 25 0.43 35.36 18.83
N ILE A 26 0.40 35.64 20.14
CA ILE A 26 1.28 34.99 21.13
C ILE A 26 0.84 33.54 21.36
N CYS A 27 -0.46 33.21 21.40
CA CYS A 27 -0.94 31.86 21.41
C CYS A 27 -0.65 31.11 20.09
N TRP A 28 -0.68 31.79 18.95
CA TRP A 28 -0.35 31.13 17.65
C TRP A 28 1.17 30.87 17.50
N MET A 29 2.03 31.70 18.11
CA MET A 29 3.47 31.44 18.20
C MET A 29 3.83 30.38 19.25
N MET A 30 2.95 30.07 20.21
CA MET A 30 3.20 29.01 21.20
C MET A 30 2.70 27.64 20.78
N ILE A 31 1.95 27.52 19.68
CA ILE A 31 1.39 26.23 19.17
C ILE A 31 2.32 25.55 18.16
N THR A 32 3.43 26.15 17.73
CA THR A 32 4.30 25.59 16.68
C THR A 32 5.72 25.25 17.11
N GLN A 33 5.97 25.00 18.38
CA GLN A 33 7.19 24.33 18.81
C GLN A 33 6.82 23.04 19.56
N ALA A 34 6.64 21.95 18.80
CA ALA A 34 6.83 20.63 19.36
C ALA A 34 8.31 20.53 19.72
N PHE A 35 8.65 20.82 20.98
CA PHE A 35 10.01 20.67 21.49
C PHE A 35 10.34 19.17 21.49
N SER A 36 11.09 18.70 20.51
CA SER A 36 11.85 17.48 20.68
C SER A 36 13.00 17.80 21.63
N GLN A 37 13.13 17.01 22.69
CA GLN A 37 14.17 17.20 23.69
C GLN A 37 15.21 16.09 23.57
N SER A 38 16.49 16.42 23.75
CA SER A 38 17.52 15.40 23.91
C SER A 38 17.20 14.56 25.14
N VAL A 39 17.22 13.23 24.98
CA VAL A 39 16.98 12.30 26.09
C VAL A 39 18.31 12.00 26.76
N PRO A 40 18.43 12.19 28.09
CA PRO A 40 19.60 11.70 28.79
C PRO A 40 19.73 10.18 28.62
N MET A 41 20.80 9.73 27.97
CA MET A 41 21.04 8.31 27.70
C MET A 41 22.39 7.90 28.27
N LYS A 42 22.44 6.68 28.82
CA LYS A 42 23.69 6.02 29.18
C LYS A 42 23.97 4.91 28.15
N ILE A 43 25.06 5.05 27.42
CA ILE A 43 25.48 4.11 26.39
C ILE A 43 26.60 3.23 26.95
N SER A 44 26.48 1.91 26.80
CA SER A 44 27.44 0.92 27.27
C SER A 44 27.72 -0.08 26.16
N ALA A 45 28.89 0.01 25.51
CA ALA A 45 29.30 -0.99 24.52
C ALA A 45 29.68 -2.29 25.25
N LEU A 46 29.14 -3.39 24.81
CA LEU A 46 29.43 -4.74 25.30
C LEU A 46 30.45 -5.45 24.39
N SER A 47 30.44 -5.10 23.11
CA SER A 47 31.39 -5.58 22.10
C SER A 47 31.43 -4.58 20.93
N ASP A 48 32.21 -4.89 19.90
CA ASP A 48 32.34 -4.04 18.69
C ASP A 48 31.05 -3.86 17.89
N ASN A 49 30.03 -4.69 18.15
CA ASN A 49 28.74 -4.64 17.46
C ASN A 49 27.52 -4.66 18.42
N HIS A 50 27.73 -4.57 19.73
CA HIS A 50 26.64 -4.71 20.71
C HIS A 50 26.66 -3.57 21.72
N VAL A 51 25.54 -2.86 21.84
CA VAL A 51 25.37 -1.67 22.68
C VAL A 51 24.11 -1.79 23.52
N LEU A 52 24.23 -1.44 24.80
CA LEU A 52 23.06 -1.20 25.66
C LEU A 52 22.86 0.31 25.83
N VAL A 53 21.64 0.79 25.59
CA VAL A 53 21.25 2.19 25.77
C VAL A 53 20.17 2.26 26.83
N SER A 54 20.50 2.83 28.00
CA SER A 54 19.54 3.04 29.09
C SER A 54 19.01 4.46 29.04
N LEU A 55 17.69 4.61 29.07
CA LEU A 55 16.99 5.89 29.07
C LEU A 55 15.69 5.84 29.90
N THR A 56 15.15 7.01 30.20
CA THR A 56 13.81 7.14 30.77
C THR A 56 13.03 8.10 29.86
N PRO A 57 12.10 7.60 29.02
CA PRO A 57 11.37 8.46 28.10
C PRO A 57 10.42 9.38 28.86
N GLU A 58 10.52 10.67 28.63
CA GLU A 58 9.61 11.69 29.22
C GLU A 58 8.40 11.95 28.32
N GLN A 59 8.49 11.60 27.04
CA GLN A 59 7.47 11.79 26.02
C GLN A 59 7.06 10.44 25.40
N ARG A 60 5.97 10.46 24.63
CA ARG A 60 5.41 9.26 24.02
C ARG A 60 6.37 8.55 23.04
N TYR A 61 7.05 9.32 22.19
CA TYR A 61 7.88 8.77 21.15
C TYR A 61 9.36 8.96 21.43
N LEU A 62 10.14 7.93 21.14
CA LEU A 62 11.58 8.03 20.91
C LEU A 62 11.79 8.04 19.38
N LEU A 63 12.36 9.11 18.86
CA LEU A 63 12.67 9.23 17.43
C LEU A 63 13.99 8.53 17.17
N LEU A 64 13.94 7.44 16.37
CA LEU A 64 15.10 6.67 15.96
C LEU A 64 15.67 7.28 14.66
N PRO A 65 16.90 7.78 14.67
CA PRO A 65 17.55 8.33 13.48
C PRO A 65 17.98 7.21 12.54
N ILE A 66 17.63 7.34 11.27
CA ILE A 66 17.85 6.34 10.23
C ILE A 66 18.93 6.83 9.26
N GLU A 67 19.83 5.92 8.89
CA GLU A 67 20.71 6.01 7.73
C GLU A 67 20.36 4.92 6.75
N GLU A 68 19.77 5.30 5.60
CA GLU A 68 19.13 4.37 4.65
C GLU A 68 20.10 3.34 4.08
N ASP A 69 21.36 3.73 3.94
CA ASP A 69 22.40 2.91 3.37
C ASP A 69 23.16 2.02 4.40
N GLU A 70 22.87 2.17 5.71
CA GLU A 70 23.52 1.36 6.73
C GLU A 70 22.88 -0.04 6.83
N ALA A 71 23.57 -0.98 7.44
CA ALA A 71 23.03 -2.31 7.70
C ALA A 71 21.99 -2.28 8.83
N GLN A 72 21.11 -3.26 8.83
CA GLN A 72 20.12 -3.46 9.91
C GLN A 72 20.82 -3.73 11.24
N ALA A 73 20.25 -3.20 12.32
CA ALA A 73 20.56 -3.61 13.69
C ALA A 73 19.31 -4.24 14.31
N ALA A 74 19.48 -5.34 15.02
CA ALA A 74 18.42 -5.90 15.85
C ALA A 74 18.33 -5.08 17.14
N LEU A 75 17.12 -4.55 17.42
CA LEU A 75 16.84 -3.74 18.61
C LEU A 75 15.75 -4.43 19.44
N LYS A 76 16.04 -4.68 20.71
CA LYS A 76 15.05 -5.12 21.69
C LYS A 76 14.77 -3.99 22.66
N VAL A 77 13.50 -3.72 22.89
CA VAL A 77 13.03 -2.80 23.93
C VAL A 77 12.73 -3.63 25.19
N ILE A 78 13.43 -3.35 26.28
CA ILE A 78 13.32 -4.07 27.55
C ILE A 78 12.79 -3.12 28.61
N VAL A 79 11.71 -3.51 29.28
CA VAL A 79 11.08 -2.79 30.38
C VAL A 79 10.78 -3.79 31.49
N ASP A 80 11.09 -3.45 32.74
CA ASP A 80 10.86 -4.33 33.91
C ASP A 80 11.48 -5.74 33.73
N ASN A 81 12.63 -5.84 33.04
CA ASN A 81 13.37 -7.05 32.65
C ASN A 81 12.65 -7.96 31.62
N GLU A 82 11.61 -7.47 30.96
CA GLU A 82 10.92 -8.21 29.91
C GLU A 82 11.13 -7.54 28.56
N VAL A 83 11.34 -8.32 27.49
CA VAL A 83 11.38 -7.84 26.11
C VAL A 83 9.95 -7.53 25.68
N VAL A 84 9.63 -6.25 25.53
CA VAL A 84 8.28 -5.77 25.19
C VAL A 84 8.11 -5.53 23.69
N GLU A 85 9.23 -5.33 22.97
CA GLU A 85 9.23 -5.18 21.52
C GLU A 85 10.59 -5.62 20.93
N THR A 86 10.56 -6.18 19.74
CA THR A 86 11.75 -6.52 18.94
C THR A 86 11.56 -6.00 17.54
N LEU A 87 12.56 -5.30 17.01
CA LEU A 87 12.53 -4.73 15.66
C LEU A 87 13.92 -4.72 15.04
N ASN A 88 13.98 -4.65 13.72
CA ASN A 88 15.19 -4.36 12.95
C ASN A 88 15.14 -2.90 12.49
N VAL A 89 16.27 -2.20 12.59
CA VAL A 89 16.33 -0.77 12.27
C VAL A 89 17.72 -0.39 11.76
N LYS A 90 17.78 0.51 10.77
CA LYS A 90 19.03 1.04 10.21
C LYS A 90 19.45 2.30 10.96
N LEU A 91 19.96 2.13 12.19
CA LEU A 91 20.37 3.25 13.02
C LEU A 91 21.56 4.01 12.41
N ALA A 92 21.45 5.33 12.39
CA ALA A 92 22.42 6.23 11.81
C ALA A 92 23.80 6.10 12.47
N ALA A 93 24.79 5.67 11.69
CA ALA A 93 26.19 5.60 12.10
C ALA A 93 26.90 6.94 11.85
N ASP A 94 26.85 7.45 10.64
CA ASP A 94 27.61 8.63 10.19
C ASP A 94 26.74 9.85 9.98
N HIS A 95 25.53 9.71 9.41
CA HIS A 95 24.58 10.80 9.15
C HIS A 95 23.13 10.35 9.31
N VAL A 96 22.21 11.30 9.38
CA VAL A 96 20.76 11.03 9.51
C VAL A 96 20.05 11.43 8.24
N ASP A 97 19.39 10.48 7.58
CA ASP A 97 18.54 10.75 6.43
C ASP A 97 17.15 11.19 6.86
N TYR A 98 16.56 10.47 7.82
CA TYR A 98 15.25 10.78 8.42
C TYR A 98 15.14 10.11 9.80
N SER A 99 14.00 10.29 10.47
CA SER A 99 13.71 9.62 11.75
C SER A 99 12.38 8.90 11.70
N VAL A 100 12.25 7.83 12.49
CA VAL A 100 11.01 7.06 12.68
C VAL A 100 10.61 7.02 14.16
N PRO A 101 9.31 6.98 14.50
CA PRO A 101 8.86 6.96 15.89
C PRO A 101 8.83 5.55 16.46
N LEU A 102 9.49 5.34 17.58
CA LEU A 102 9.26 4.20 18.47
C LEU A 102 8.28 4.65 19.56
N ASP A 103 7.09 4.05 19.62
CA ASP A 103 6.06 4.41 20.60
C ASP A 103 6.33 3.79 21.96
N LEU A 104 6.81 4.60 22.87
CA LEU A 104 7.08 4.25 24.26
C LEU A 104 6.03 4.84 25.23
N GLY A 105 4.88 5.28 24.75
CA GLY A 105 3.86 5.97 25.54
C GLY A 105 3.36 5.18 26.76
N ARG A 106 3.33 3.84 26.68
CA ARG A 106 3.00 2.98 27.83
C ARG A 106 4.08 2.94 28.90
N TYR A 107 5.29 3.38 28.57
CA TYR A 107 6.49 3.30 29.40
C TYR A 107 7.06 4.69 29.76
N THR A 108 6.30 5.76 29.52
CA THR A 108 6.67 7.11 29.92
C THR A 108 7.01 7.17 31.42
N ASN A 109 8.13 7.81 31.75
CA ASN A 109 8.71 7.88 33.09
C ASN A 109 9.12 6.54 33.70
N LYS A 110 9.25 5.47 32.93
CA LYS A 110 9.83 4.20 33.35
C LYS A 110 11.23 4.02 32.77
N PRO A 111 12.14 3.34 33.47
CA PRO A 111 13.41 2.93 32.88
C PRO A 111 13.19 2.01 31.69
N VAL A 112 13.79 2.32 30.56
CA VAL A 112 13.79 1.52 29.34
C VAL A 112 15.25 1.20 28.99
N LEU A 113 15.49 -0.04 28.61
CA LEU A 113 16.75 -0.51 28.09
C LEU A 113 16.55 -0.88 26.62
N LEU A 114 17.35 -0.28 25.74
CA LEU A 114 17.48 -0.73 24.35
C LEU A 114 18.70 -1.63 24.27
N ASP A 115 18.50 -2.86 23.86
CA ASP A 115 19.55 -3.85 23.57
C ASP A 115 19.72 -3.91 22.05
N VAL A 116 20.84 -3.36 21.55
CA VAL A 116 21.05 -3.13 20.13
C VAL A 116 22.26 -3.95 19.65
N THR A 117 22.02 -4.88 18.72
CA THR A 117 23.05 -5.68 18.08
C THR A 117 23.14 -5.32 16.61
N PHE A 118 24.25 -4.76 16.19
CA PHE A 118 24.52 -4.43 14.79
C PHE A 118 24.98 -5.67 14.02
N HIS A 119 24.51 -5.82 12.79
CA HIS A 119 24.98 -6.89 11.91
C HIS A 119 26.43 -6.66 11.44
N ASN A 120 27.14 -7.73 11.16
CA ASN A 120 28.56 -7.67 10.74
C ASN A 120 28.77 -7.01 9.35
N GLU A 121 27.68 -6.84 8.59
CA GLU A 121 27.68 -6.23 7.26
C GLU A 121 27.54 -4.70 7.29
N ARG A 122 27.67 -4.09 8.46
CA ARG A 122 27.60 -2.63 8.61
C ARG A 122 28.65 -1.93 7.73
N ARG A 123 28.25 -0.79 7.16
CA ARG A 123 29.12 0.03 6.29
C ARG A 123 30.12 0.85 7.10
N SER A 124 29.67 1.41 8.22
CA SER A 124 30.53 2.19 9.10
C SER A 124 31.52 1.30 9.84
N THR A 125 32.77 1.73 9.86
CA THR A 125 33.90 1.10 10.61
C THR A 125 34.11 1.76 11.97
N GLY A 126 33.30 2.77 12.32
CA GLY A 126 33.36 3.49 13.60
C GLY A 126 33.01 2.63 14.80
N ASP A 127 33.43 3.08 15.99
CA ASP A 127 32.98 2.45 17.25
C ASP A 127 31.49 2.66 17.45
N VAL A 128 30.75 1.58 17.68
CA VAL A 128 29.27 1.62 17.83
C VAL A 128 28.79 2.56 18.91
N LYS A 129 29.61 2.85 19.93
CA LYS A 129 29.27 3.84 21.00
C LYS A 129 29.28 5.29 20.52
N ASP A 130 29.97 5.57 19.40
CA ASP A 130 30.16 6.92 18.87
C ASP A 130 29.21 7.26 17.72
N PHE A 131 28.31 6.34 17.35
CA PHE A 131 27.37 6.51 16.25
C PHE A 131 26.50 7.77 16.42
N THR A 132 26.23 8.44 15.29
CA THR A 132 25.42 9.65 15.22
C THR A 132 24.03 9.44 15.80
N ALA A 133 23.48 8.23 15.72
CA ALA A 133 22.18 7.87 16.27
C ALA A 133 22.00 8.29 17.72
N TRP A 134 23.02 8.07 18.56
CA TRP A 134 22.90 8.36 20.00
C TRP A 134 22.79 9.86 20.30
N LYS A 135 23.40 10.70 19.47
CA LYS A 135 23.34 12.17 19.60
C LYS A 135 22.08 12.74 18.97
N ALA A 136 21.54 12.07 17.98
CA ALA A 136 20.38 12.52 17.20
C ALA A 136 19.05 11.95 17.70
N MET A 137 19.04 10.91 18.56
CA MET A 137 17.83 10.42 19.21
C MET A 137 17.17 11.52 20.05
N GLN A 138 15.86 11.65 19.92
CA GLN A 138 15.06 12.67 20.58
C GLN A 138 13.78 12.07 21.14
N SER A 139 13.31 12.61 22.28
CA SER A 139 11.98 12.33 22.81
C SER A 139 10.99 13.37 22.28
N ALA A 140 9.80 12.93 21.85
CA ALA A 140 8.79 13.80 21.29
C ALA A 140 7.37 13.38 21.72
N ALA A 141 6.51 14.37 22.04
CA ALA A 141 5.10 14.10 22.33
C ALA A 141 4.31 13.68 21.06
N HIS A 142 4.74 14.20 19.91
CA HIS A 142 4.13 13.97 18.61
C HIS A 142 5.21 13.68 17.58
N PHE A 143 4.85 12.87 16.59
CA PHE A 143 5.66 12.65 15.40
C PHE A 143 5.07 13.48 14.24
N ASP A 144 5.94 14.19 13.50
CA ASP A 144 5.50 14.96 12.34
C ASP A 144 5.17 14.02 11.18
N THR A 145 3.90 13.88 10.88
CA THR A 145 3.38 13.07 9.77
C THR A 145 3.09 13.91 8.52
N THR A 146 3.43 15.19 8.52
CA THR A 146 3.16 16.10 7.37
C THR A 146 4.13 15.93 6.22
N ASN A 147 4.76 14.78 6.09
CA ASN A 147 5.74 14.44 5.08
C ASN A 147 5.40 15.08 3.71
N ARG A 148 6.28 15.97 3.25
CA ARG A 148 6.14 16.75 2.01
C ARG A 148 7.11 16.32 0.93
N GLU A 149 7.55 15.06 0.96
CA GLU A 149 8.44 14.55 -0.06
C GLU A 149 7.85 14.77 -1.46
N LYS A 150 8.76 15.07 -2.39
CA LYS A 150 8.44 15.44 -3.76
C LYS A 150 7.48 14.46 -4.45
N TYR A 151 7.71 13.17 -4.26
CA TYR A 151 6.95 12.10 -4.92
C TYR A 151 5.81 11.52 -4.07
N ARG A 152 5.47 12.14 -2.92
CA ARG A 152 4.28 11.71 -2.18
C ARG A 152 3.03 11.97 -3.02
N PRO A 153 2.25 10.93 -3.36
CA PRO A 153 0.98 11.07 -4.06
C PRO A 153 0.03 12.06 -3.40
N LEU A 154 -0.84 12.68 -4.19
CA LEU A 154 -1.82 13.65 -3.71
C LEU A 154 -3.15 13.00 -3.35
N TYR A 155 -3.52 11.90 -4.01
CA TYR A 155 -4.80 11.22 -3.77
C TYR A 155 -4.71 9.69 -3.62
N HIS A 156 -3.58 9.06 -3.95
CA HIS A 156 -3.39 7.65 -3.65
C HIS A 156 -3.12 7.43 -2.17
N HIS A 157 -3.61 6.33 -1.61
CA HIS A 157 -3.27 5.92 -0.25
C HIS A 157 -1.78 5.60 -0.16
N THR A 158 -1.12 6.16 0.88
CA THR A 158 0.29 5.93 1.22
C THR A 158 0.43 5.77 2.72
N PRO A 159 1.47 5.08 3.23
CA PRO A 159 1.78 5.15 4.65
C PRO A 159 2.21 6.58 5.01
N LEU A 160 1.92 7.04 6.20
CA LEU A 160 2.37 8.36 6.66
C LEU A 160 3.90 8.43 6.76
N TRP A 161 4.54 7.34 7.14
CA TRP A 161 5.99 7.09 7.12
C TRP A 161 6.24 5.60 6.96
N GLY A 162 7.48 5.19 6.70
CA GLY A 162 7.87 3.80 6.62
C GLY A 162 7.53 3.14 5.28
N TRP A 163 7.62 1.83 5.26
CA TRP A 163 7.37 0.98 4.08
C TRP A 163 5.93 0.44 4.09
N MET A 164 5.33 0.34 2.93
CA MET A 164 4.06 -0.38 2.71
C MET A 164 4.17 -1.29 1.48
N ASN A 165 3.56 -2.50 1.54
CA ASN A 165 3.31 -3.33 0.36
C ASN A 165 1.86 -3.82 0.31
N ASP A 166 1.56 -5.09 0.42
CA ASP A 166 0.27 -5.70 0.13
C ASP A 166 -0.89 -5.07 0.90
N PRO A 167 -2.01 -4.74 0.26
CA PRO A 167 -3.26 -4.48 0.96
C PRO A 167 -3.76 -5.77 1.63
N ASN A 168 -4.25 -5.66 2.87
CA ASN A 168 -4.65 -6.78 3.73
C ASN A 168 -5.98 -6.50 4.40
N GLY A 169 -6.63 -7.56 4.89
CA GLY A 169 -7.72 -7.46 5.84
C GLY A 169 -8.85 -6.50 5.45
N MET A 170 -9.06 -6.28 4.15
CA MET A 170 -9.96 -5.24 3.67
C MET A 170 -11.43 -5.62 3.83
N PHE A 171 -12.22 -4.75 4.46
CA PHE A 171 -13.68 -4.92 4.58
C PHE A 171 -14.41 -3.57 4.66
N TYR A 172 -15.71 -3.62 4.42
CA TYR A 172 -16.62 -2.49 4.63
C TYR A 172 -17.59 -2.82 5.76
N LYS A 173 -17.72 -1.91 6.73
CA LYS A 173 -18.66 -2.06 7.85
C LYS A 173 -19.14 -0.70 8.33
N ASP A 174 -20.45 -0.59 8.57
CA ASP A 174 -21.11 0.58 9.18
C ASP A 174 -20.74 1.92 8.50
N GLY A 175 -20.65 1.93 7.16
CA GLY A 175 -20.33 3.13 6.39
C GLY A 175 -18.84 3.45 6.29
N VAL A 176 -17.96 2.56 6.75
CA VAL A 176 -16.51 2.75 6.78
C VAL A 176 -15.81 1.64 6.02
N TRP A 177 -14.88 2.02 5.16
CA TRP A 177 -13.93 1.14 4.51
C TRP A 177 -12.71 1.00 5.39
N HIS A 178 -12.30 -0.22 5.67
CA HIS A 178 -11.10 -0.55 6.44
C HIS A 178 -10.07 -1.18 5.51
N LEU A 179 -8.89 -0.60 5.48
CA LEU A 179 -7.72 -1.06 4.74
C LEU A 179 -6.59 -1.32 5.72
N TYR A 180 -6.21 -2.59 5.86
CA TYR A 180 -4.93 -2.92 6.49
C TYR A 180 -3.91 -3.15 5.39
N PHE A 181 -2.64 -3.10 5.75
CA PHE A 181 -1.55 -3.28 4.79
C PHE A 181 -0.29 -3.79 5.47
N GLN A 182 0.53 -4.50 4.72
CA GLN A 182 1.87 -4.87 5.14
C GLN A 182 2.67 -3.60 5.42
N TYR A 183 3.24 -3.48 6.62
CA TYR A 183 3.82 -2.24 7.09
C TYR A 183 5.11 -2.45 7.88
N ASN A 184 6.14 -1.67 7.56
CA ASN A 184 7.31 -1.47 8.42
C ASN A 184 7.31 -0.05 8.96
N PRO A 185 7.02 0.18 10.24
CA PRO A 185 7.05 1.52 10.86
C PRO A 185 8.47 2.02 11.21
N TYR A 186 9.50 1.17 11.08
CA TYR A 186 10.85 1.46 11.55
C TYR A 186 11.86 1.70 10.44
N GLY A 187 11.40 1.87 9.21
CA GLY A 187 12.21 2.18 8.05
C GLY A 187 11.41 2.10 6.76
N SER A 188 11.97 2.64 5.67
CA SER A 188 11.31 2.68 4.36
C SER A 188 11.72 1.53 3.44
N GLN A 189 12.19 0.42 4.01
CA GLN A 189 12.45 -0.84 3.29
C GLN A 189 11.62 -1.97 3.89
N TRP A 190 11.43 -3.04 3.12
CA TRP A 190 10.70 -4.22 3.59
C TRP A 190 11.40 -4.85 4.79
N GLU A 191 10.74 -4.85 5.92
CA GLU A 191 11.18 -5.45 7.19
C GLU A 191 10.05 -5.35 8.23
N ASN A 192 10.15 -5.98 9.40
CA ASN A 192 9.28 -5.80 10.57
C ASN A 192 7.78 -5.95 10.29
N MET A 193 7.39 -6.84 9.38
CA MET A 193 6.02 -6.89 8.89
C MET A 193 4.99 -6.95 10.01
N THR A 194 4.15 -5.94 10.01
CA THR A 194 2.96 -5.77 10.86
C THR A 194 1.80 -5.31 9.98
N TRP A 195 0.57 -5.32 10.47
CA TRP A 195 -0.53 -4.69 9.76
C TRP A 195 -0.68 -3.23 10.20
N GLY A 196 -0.38 -2.30 9.28
CA GLY A 196 -0.85 -0.92 9.35
C GLY A 196 -2.35 -0.88 9.06
N HIS A 197 -3.06 0.14 9.57
CA HIS A 197 -4.50 0.30 9.40
C HIS A 197 -4.85 1.71 9.00
N SER A 198 -5.68 1.84 7.97
CA SER A 198 -6.31 3.09 7.56
C SER A 198 -7.81 2.90 7.35
N THR A 199 -8.59 3.95 7.61
CA THR A 199 -10.03 3.99 7.40
C THR A 199 -10.43 5.06 6.41
N SER A 200 -11.53 4.84 5.68
CA SER A 200 -12.12 5.81 4.76
C SER A 200 -13.64 5.72 4.72
N LYS A 201 -14.32 6.84 4.51
CA LYS A 201 -15.75 6.88 4.25
C LYS A 201 -16.10 6.83 2.76
N ASP A 202 -15.11 7.05 1.90
CA ASP A 202 -15.31 7.27 0.47
C ASP A 202 -14.25 6.61 -0.44
N LEU A 203 -13.40 5.71 0.09
CA LEU A 203 -12.33 5.00 -0.63
C LEU A 203 -11.17 5.88 -1.15
N VAL A 204 -11.23 7.18 -1.00
CA VAL A 204 -10.22 8.11 -1.56
C VAL A 204 -9.57 8.99 -0.51
N HIS A 205 -10.26 9.30 0.59
CA HIS A 205 -9.69 10.03 1.72
C HIS A 205 -9.46 9.07 2.88
N TRP A 206 -8.20 8.82 3.21
CA TRP A 206 -7.80 7.83 4.20
C TRP A 206 -7.23 8.48 5.46
N THR A 207 -7.59 7.93 6.60
CA THR A 207 -7.04 8.28 7.91
C THR A 207 -6.27 7.09 8.46
N PHE A 208 -5.00 7.31 8.84
CA PHE A 208 -4.19 6.27 9.48
C PHE A 208 -4.58 6.10 10.95
N GLU A 209 -4.87 4.86 11.34
CA GLU A 209 -5.38 4.49 12.67
C GLU A 209 -4.32 3.80 13.56
N GLY A 210 -3.19 3.39 12.98
CA GLY A 210 -2.10 2.72 13.71
C GLY A 210 -1.83 1.30 13.25
N CYS A 211 -1.32 0.45 14.15
CA CYS A 211 -0.91 -0.93 13.86
C CYS A 211 -1.61 -1.90 14.82
N PRO A 212 -2.82 -2.38 14.50
CA PRO A 212 -3.62 -3.18 15.43
C PRO A 212 -3.18 -4.64 15.55
N ILE A 213 -2.44 -5.20 14.57
CA ILE A 213 -1.93 -6.57 14.62
C ILE A 213 -0.41 -6.51 14.45
N ARG A 214 0.32 -6.83 15.54
CA ARG A 214 1.79 -6.77 15.61
C ARG A 214 2.40 -8.17 15.76
N PRO A 215 3.69 -8.36 15.45
CA PRO A 215 4.44 -9.58 15.67
C PRO A 215 4.29 -10.14 17.09
N ASP A 216 4.44 -11.45 17.22
CA ASP A 216 4.49 -12.18 18.48
C ASP A 216 5.47 -13.37 18.38
N GLY A 217 5.37 -14.32 19.32
CA GLY A 217 6.22 -15.51 19.35
C GLY A 217 6.07 -16.44 18.13
N LEU A 218 5.00 -16.32 17.33
CA LEU A 218 4.82 -17.06 16.08
C LEU A 218 5.49 -16.39 14.88
N GLY A 219 5.96 -15.15 15.01
CA GLY A 219 6.68 -14.42 13.97
C GLY A 219 6.06 -13.07 13.58
N THR A 220 6.54 -12.53 12.46
CA THR A 220 6.01 -11.33 11.83
C THR A 220 4.65 -11.60 11.17
N ILE A 221 3.89 -10.54 10.91
CA ILE A 221 2.52 -10.64 10.41
C ILE A 221 2.52 -10.43 8.91
N PHE A 222 2.40 -11.52 8.14
CA PHE A 222 2.30 -11.48 6.69
C PHE A 222 0.84 -11.27 6.25
N SER A 223 0.64 -11.30 4.92
CA SER A 223 -0.63 -10.96 4.31
C SER A 223 -1.79 -11.88 4.69
N GLY A 224 -2.99 -11.38 4.47
CA GLY A 224 -4.22 -12.08 4.75
C GLY A 224 -5.47 -11.22 4.54
N SER A 225 -6.59 -11.66 5.10
CA SER A 225 -7.91 -11.07 4.90
C SER A 225 -8.67 -10.85 6.20
N ALA A 226 -9.79 -10.14 6.14
CA ALA A 226 -10.73 -10.05 7.25
C ALA A 226 -12.16 -10.21 6.75
N VAL A 227 -13.04 -10.74 7.59
CA VAL A 227 -14.46 -10.90 7.33
C VAL A 227 -15.29 -10.40 8.50
N VAL A 228 -16.55 -10.00 8.21
CA VAL A 228 -17.54 -9.68 9.23
C VAL A 228 -18.36 -10.94 9.53
N ASP A 229 -18.20 -11.52 10.71
CA ASP A 229 -18.95 -12.71 11.14
C ASP A 229 -20.37 -12.34 11.60
N LYS A 230 -21.28 -12.20 10.65
CA LYS A 230 -22.67 -11.78 10.89
C LYS A 230 -23.47 -12.79 11.73
N THR A 231 -23.05 -14.05 11.73
CA THR A 231 -23.77 -15.16 12.37
C THR A 231 -23.14 -15.60 13.67
N ASN A 232 -22.00 -15.01 14.08
CA ASN A 232 -21.22 -15.43 15.21
C ASN A 232 -20.76 -16.89 15.13
N SER A 233 -20.37 -17.31 13.91
CA SER A 233 -19.86 -18.68 13.67
C SER A 233 -18.61 -18.96 14.47
N ALA A 234 -17.73 -17.97 14.65
CA ALA A 234 -16.52 -18.10 15.43
C ALA A 234 -16.76 -18.11 16.95
N GLY A 235 -17.96 -17.72 17.42
CA GLY A 235 -18.25 -17.56 18.84
C GLY A 235 -17.51 -16.36 19.48
N MET A 236 -17.12 -15.36 18.68
CA MET A 236 -16.34 -14.18 19.11
C MET A 236 -17.19 -12.91 19.21
N GLY A 237 -18.51 -13.04 19.08
CA GLY A 237 -19.48 -11.97 19.09
C GLY A 237 -20.16 -11.80 17.73
N LYS A 238 -21.44 -11.38 17.75
CA LYS A 238 -22.16 -11.08 16.53
C LYS A 238 -21.55 -9.85 15.85
N ASP A 239 -21.41 -9.92 14.52
CA ASP A 239 -20.80 -8.88 13.71
C ASP A 239 -19.34 -8.57 14.11
N ALA A 240 -18.65 -9.49 14.81
CA ALA A 240 -17.22 -9.38 15.07
C ALA A 240 -16.43 -9.38 13.76
N VAL A 241 -15.39 -8.59 13.70
CA VAL A 241 -14.43 -8.66 12.58
C VAL A 241 -13.40 -9.72 12.91
N VAL A 242 -13.24 -10.71 12.03
CA VAL A 242 -12.27 -11.80 12.19
C VAL A 242 -11.20 -11.65 11.10
N ALA A 243 -9.97 -11.38 11.52
CA ALA A 243 -8.81 -11.25 10.65
C ALA A 243 -8.06 -12.59 10.58
N PHE A 244 -7.65 -12.97 9.38
CA PHE A 244 -6.82 -14.15 9.09
C PHE A 244 -5.52 -13.67 8.47
N TYR A 245 -4.40 -14.14 8.97
CA TYR A 245 -3.08 -13.71 8.52
C TYR A 245 -2.07 -14.84 8.65
N THR A 246 -0.95 -14.69 7.95
CA THR A 246 0.16 -15.62 8.09
C THR A 246 1.09 -15.11 9.18
N SER A 247 1.38 -15.95 10.17
CA SER A 247 2.48 -15.75 11.11
C SER A 247 3.74 -16.34 10.50
N ALA A 248 4.73 -15.48 10.20
CA ALA A 248 5.98 -15.85 9.53
C ALA A 248 7.15 -15.85 10.51
N GLY A 249 7.38 -17.01 11.12
CA GLY A 249 8.50 -17.28 12.03
C GLY A 249 9.44 -18.34 11.44
N THR A 250 9.69 -19.41 12.18
CA THR A 250 10.47 -20.57 11.71
C THR A 250 9.77 -21.32 10.56
N SER A 251 8.44 -21.18 10.48
CA SER A 251 7.60 -21.65 9.37
C SER A 251 6.47 -20.63 9.16
N GLN A 252 5.81 -20.71 8.02
CA GLN A 252 4.62 -19.92 7.73
C GLN A 252 3.38 -20.71 8.14
N VAL A 253 2.62 -20.16 9.07
CA VAL A 253 1.40 -20.79 9.61
C VAL A 253 0.26 -19.77 9.62
N GLN A 254 -1.00 -20.24 9.53
CA GLN A 254 -2.13 -19.34 9.50
C GLN A 254 -2.67 -19.11 10.91
N SER A 255 -2.92 -17.87 11.20
CA SER A 255 -3.42 -17.39 12.50
C SER A 255 -4.66 -16.52 12.31
N LEU A 256 -5.43 -16.37 13.37
CA LEU A 256 -6.56 -15.47 13.39
C LEU A 256 -6.51 -14.52 14.61
N ALA A 257 -7.12 -13.36 14.44
CA ALA A 257 -7.44 -12.42 15.50
C ALA A 257 -8.86 -11.88 15.30
N HIS A 258 -9.50 -11.42 16.37
CA HIS A 258 -10.85 -10.89 16.31
C HIS A 258 -10.95 -9.51 16.95
N SER A 259 -11.91 -8.74 16.49
CA SER A 259 -12.21 -7.39 16.95
C SER A 259 -13.70 -7.25 17.27
N SER A 260 -13.98 -6.61 18.41
CA SER A 260 -15.34 -6.21 18.81
C SER A 260 -15.60 -4.71 18.68
N ASP A 261 -14.60 -3.94 18.23
CA ASP A 261 -14.62 -2.48 18.06
C ASP A 261 -14.51 -2.03 16.59
N ASN A 262 -15.13 -2.81 15.70
CA ASN A 262 -15.14 -2.56 14.25
C ASN A 262 -13.75 -2.56 13.59
N GLY A 263 -12.82 -3.39 14.09
CA GLY A 263 -11.49 -3.52 13.50
C GLY A 263 -10.47 -2.48 13.97
N MET A 264 -10.78 -1.66 14.96
CA MET A 264 -9.84 -0.68 15.50
C MET A 264 -8.74 -1.32 16.36
N SER A 265 -9.08 -2.39 17.07
CA SER A 265 -8.13 -3.22 17.79
C SER A 265 -8.45 -4.71 17.62
N PHE A 266 -7.44 -5.57 17.81
CA PHE A 266 -7.61 -7.02 17.68
C PHE A 266 -7.04 -7.75 18.88
N THR A 267 -7.76 -8.83 19.27
CA THR A 267 -7.28 -9.84 20.19
C THR A 267 -6.90 -11.09 19.40
N LYS A 268 -5.66 -11.53 19.51
CA LYS A 268 -5.20 -12.77 18.89
C LYS A 268 -5.87 -13.97 19.54
N TYR A 269 -6.18 -14.96 18.73
CA TYR A 269 -6.82 -16.17 19.22
C TYR A 269 -5.81 -17.07 19.95
N ASP A 270 -6.15 -17.51 21.17
CA ASP A 270 -5.25 -18.33 22.01
C ASP A 270 -4.93 -19.69 21.39
N GLY A 271 -5.80 -20.18 20.49
CA GLY A 271 -5.61 -21.45 19.78
C GLY A 271 -4.79 -21.34 18.49
N ASN A 272 -4.12 -20.21 18.24
CA ASN A 272 -3.23 -20.08 17.09
C ASN A 272 -1.99 -20.99 17.20
N PRO A 273 -1.49 -21.52 16.07
CA PRO A 273 -1.99 -21.39 14.70
C PRO A 273 -3.22 -22.26 14.43
N ILE A 274 -4.15 -21.76 13.57
CA ILE A 274 -5.37 -22.49 13.18
C ILE A 274 -5.16 -23.42 11.98
N LEU A 275 -4.09 -23.20 11.20
CA LEU A 275 -3.78 -24.04 10.03
C LEU A 275 -2.27 -24.05 9.79
N THR A 276 -1.72 -25.25 9.60
CA THR A 276 -0.28 -25.47 9.38
C THR A 276 -0.06 -26.43 8.22
N ASP A 277 1.03 -26.25 7.50
CA ASP A 277 1.52 -27.18 6.47
C ASP A 277 3.06 -27.15 6.45
N LYS A 278 3.66 -28.15 5.79
CA LYS A 278 5.11 -28.21 5.56
C LYS A 278 5.51 -27.67 4.18
N VAL A 279 4.52 -27.25 3.38
CA VAL A 279 4.76 -26.66 2.05
C VAL A 279 5.45 -25.33 2.23
N PRO A 280 6.56 -25.05 1.53
CA PRO A 280 7.16 -23.73 1.46
C PRO A 280 6.15 -22.70 0.91
N ASP A 281 6.26 -21.44 1.32
CA ASP A 281 5.39 -20.36 0.85
C ASP A 281 3.88 -20.64 1.10
N PHE A 282 3.58 -21.15 2.30
CA PHE A 282 2.23 -21.43 2.76
C PHE A 282 1.63 -20.20 3.44
N ARG A 283 1.02 -19.28 2.65
CA ARG A 283 0.65 -17.95 3.11
C ARG A 283 -0.54 -17.30 2.41
N ASP A 284 -0.95 -16.15 2.93
CA ASP A 284 -1.91 -15.19 2.38
C ASP A 284 -3.35 -15.73 2.34
N PRO A 285 -3.95 -16.06 3.51
CA PRO A 285 -5.30 -16.63 3.56
C PRO A 285 -6.36 -15.61 3.16
N LYS A 286 -7.17 -15.94 2.14
CA LYS A 286 -8.41 -15.22 1.82
C LYS A 286 -9.61 -16.03 2.26
N VAL A 287 -10.37 -15.48 3.20
CA VAL A 287 -11.59 -16.08 3.74
C VAL A 287 -12.80 -15.34 3.19
N PHE A 288 -13.86 -16.06 2.86
CA PHE A 288 -15.15 -15.50 2.42
C PHE A 288 -16.32 -16.43 2.76
N TRP A 289 -17.50 -15.83 2.94
CA TRP A 289 -18.73 -16.58 3.12
C TRP A 289 -19.24 -17.15 1.81
N ASN A 290 -19.48 -18.46 1.75
CA ASN A 290 -20.11 -19.12 0.62
C ASN A 290 -21.57 -19.46 0.96
N ALA A 291 -22.48 -18.67 0.40
CA ALA A 291 -23.92 -18.81 0.66
C ALA A 291 -24.49 -20.13 0.10
N ASP A 292 -23.94 -20.63 -1.01
CA ASP A 292 -24.39 -21.87 -1.65
C ASP A 292 -24.11 -23.10 -0.77
N LEU A 293 -23.03 -23.07 0.02
CA LEU A 293 -22.67 -24.10 1.01
C LEU A 293 -23.13 -23.83 2.45
N ASN A 294 -23.61 -22.63 2.71
CA ASN A 294 -23.84 -22.15 4.08
C ASN A 294 -22.60 -22.43 4.97
N ALA A 295 -21.42 -22.04 4.49
CA ALA A 295 -20.12 -22.27 5.11
C ALA A 295 -19.11 -21.18 4.71
N TRP A 296 -18.02 -21.11 5.43
CA TRP A 296 -16.85 -20.32 5.08
C TRP A 296 -15.92 -21.13 4.18
N ASN A 297 -15.39 -20.47 3.15
CA ASN A 297 -14.24 -20.98 2.40
C ASN A 297 -13.00 -20.15 2.71
N LEU A 298 -11.86 -20.80 2.60
CA LEU A 298 -10.54 -20.19 2.66
C LEU A 298 -9.75 -20.67 1.45
N ILE A 299 -9.15 -19.73 0.72
CA ILE A 299 -8.17 -20.02 -0.32
C ILE A 299 -6.82 -19.45 0.13
N LEU A 300 -5.74 -20.20 -0.11
CA LEU A 300 -4.42 -19.97 0.45
C LEU A 300 -3.35 -20.38 -0.56
N ALA A 301 -2.34 -19.54 -0.72
CA ALA A 301 -1.16 -19.89 -1.51
C ALA A 301 -0.34 -20.99 -0.83
N ALA A 302 0.02 -22.02 -1.59
CA ALA A 302 0.78 -23.17 -1.11
C ALA A 302 1.86 -23.55 -2.16
N GLY A 303 2.91 -22.73 -2.22
CA GLY A 303 3.96 -22.83 -3.22
C GLY A 303 3.45 -22.50 -4.62
N GLN A 304 3.33 -23.50 -5.50
CA GLN A 304 2.93 -23.35 -6.91
C GLN A 304 1.47 -23.76 -7.16
N GLN A 305 0.63 -23.61 -6.17
CA GLN A 305 -0.80 -23.91 -6.24
C GLN A 305 -1.57 -23.11 -5.18
N MET A 306 -2.90 -23.07 -5.31
CA MET A 306 -3.81 -22.56 -4.30
C MET A 306 -4.53 -23.73 -3.63
N ASN A 307 -4.45 -23.80 -2.30
CA ASN A 307 -5.21 -24.75 -1.50
C ASN A 307 -6.56 -24.15 -1.10
N ILE A 308 -7.61 -24.93 -1.15
CA ILE A 308 -8.97 -24.54 -0.81
C ILE A 308 -9.43 -25.35 0.41
N TYR A 309 -10.02 -24.64 1.37
CA TYR A 309 -10.54 -25.20 2.60
C TYR A 309 -11.98 -24.74 2.85
N SER A 310 -12.71 -25.49 3.69
CA SER A 310 -14.02 -25.09 4.21
C SER A 310 -14.07 -25.13 5.73
N SER A 311 -14.95 -24.32 6.34
CA SER A 311 -15.17 -24.25 7.77
C SER A 311 -16.61 -23.86 8.11
N LYS A 312 -17.11 -24.35 9.25
CA LYS A 312 -18.38 -23.91 9.85
C LYS A 312 -18.20 -22.90 10.99
N ASP A 313 -16.97 -22.78 11.51
CA ASP A 313 -16.69 -22.05 12.75
C ASP A 313 -15.47 -21.11 12.65
N LEU A 314 -14.89 -20.93 11.45
CA LEU A 314 -13.73 -20.07 11.19
C LEU A 314 -12.42 -20.49 11.91
N LYS A 315 -12.47 -21.53 12.74
CA LYS A 315 -11.33 -22.02 13.55
C LYS A 315 -10.84 -23.37 13.07
N ASN A 316 -11.77 -24.26 12.69
CA ASN A 316 -11.47 -25.60 12.21
C ASN A 316 -11.67 -25.67 10.71
N TRP A 317 -10.62 -26.00 9.97
CA TRP A 317 -10.59 -25.98 8.50
C TRP A 317 -10.41 -27.37 7.93
N THR A 318 -11.25 -27.74 6.99
CA THR A 318 -11.16 -28.99 6.24
C THR A 318 -10.57 -28.70 4.85
N PHE A 319 -9.50 -29.40 4.49
CA PHE A 319 -8.94 -29.33 3.12
C PHE A 319 -9.92 -29.93 2.12
N GLU A 320 -10.22 -29.19 1.06
CA GLU A 320 -11.16 -29.60 0.01
C GLU A 320 -10.44 -30.01 -1.28
N SER A 321 -9.59 -29.13 -1.80
CA SER A 321 -8.86 -29.34 -3.04
C SER A 321 -7.70 -28.38 -3.21
N ALA A 322 -6.90 -28.63 -4.25
CA ALA A 322 -5.89 -27.71 -4.73
C ALA A 322 -6.14 -27.35 -6.20
N PHE A 323 -5.78 -26.13 -6.58
CA PHE A 323 -5.86 -25.63 -7.95
C PHE A 323 -4.55 -24.98 -8.37
N GLY A 324 -4.20 -25.10 -9.65
CA GLY A 324 -3.25 -24.22 -10.31
C GLY A 324 -1.98 -24.89 -10.82
N ARG A 325 -1.57 -26.05 -10.29
CA ARG A 325 -0.29 -26.70 -10.62
C ARG A 325 0.01 -26.82 -12.12
N GLU A 326 -1.01 -26.91 -12.96
CA GLU A 326 -0.88 -27.04 -14.41
C GLU A 326 -1.35 -25.78 -15.18
N TYR A 327 -1.81 -24.73 -14.46
CA TYR A 327 -2.45 -23.56 -15.03
C TYR A 327 -1.62 -22.29 -14.83
N GLY A 328 -1.61 -21.41 -15.84
CA GLY A 328 -1.03 -20.08 -15.75
C GLY A 328 0.50 -20.05 -15.81
N ASN A 329 1.06 -18.98 -15.27
CA ASN A 329 2.51 -18.76 -15.20
C ASN A 329 3.07 -19.28 -13.87
N HIS A 330 4.23 -19.95 -13.92
CA HIS A 330 4.94 -20.54 -12.79
C HIS A 330 6.40 -20.09 -12.67
N ASP A 331 6.75 -18.95 -13.29
CA ASP A 331 8.12 -18.42 -13.24
C ASP A 331 8.47 -17.78 -11.89
N GLY A 332 7.55 -17.78 -10.92
CA GLY A 332 7.72 -17.22 -9.59
C GLY A 332 6.82 -17.86 -8.54
N VAL A 333 6.84 -17.31 -7.34
CA VAL A 333 6.01 -17.75 -6.21
C VAL A 333 4.61 -17.19 -6.36
N TRP A 334 3.61 -18.02 -6.10
CA TRP A 334 2.20 -17.64 -6.06
C TRP A 334 1.84 -17.08 -4.69
N GLU A 335 1.14 -15.92 -4.66
CA GLU A 335 0.84 -15.15 -3.46
C GLU A 335 -0.56 -14.53 -3.53
N CYS A 336 -1.06 -14.04 -2.40
CA CYS A 336 -2.25 -13.19 -2.26
C CYS A 336 -3.44 -13.64 -3.13
N PRO A 337 -3.99 -14.86 -2.95
CA PRO A 337 -5.16 -15.29 -3.70
C PRO A 337 -6.41 -14.51 -3.31
N ASP A 338 -7.34 -14.39 -4.25
CA ASP A 338 -8.72 -13.99 -3.97
C ASP A 338 -9.68 -14.79 -4.85
N LEU A 339 -10.83 -15.18 -4.32
CA LEU A 339 -11.81 -16.00 -5.03
C LEU A 339 -13.21 -15.43 -4.84
N MET A 340 -13.85 -15.04 -5.94
CA MET A 340 -15.13 -14.34 -5.89
C MET A 340 -16.05 -14.68 -7.07
N LYS A 341 -17.36 -14.62 -6.82
CA LYS A 341 -18.39 -14.76 -7.85
C LYS A 341 -18.73 -13.41 -8.45
N LEU A 342 -18.72 -13.29 -9.77
CA LEU A 342 -18.96 -12.05 -10.52
C LEU A 342 -19.99 -12.26 -11.64
N PRO A 343 -20.86 -11.28 -11.90
CA PRO A 343 -21.75 -11.31 -13.06
C PRO A 343 -20.95 -11.15 -14.35
N VAL A 344 -21.40 -11.81 -15.42
CA VAL A 344 -20.87 -11.64 -16.78
C VAL A 344 -21.70 -10.60 -17.52
N GLU A 345 -21.03 -9.54 -17.99
CA GLU A 345 -21.65 -8.40 -18.68
C GLU A 345 -22.58 -8.85 -19.83
N GLY A 346 -23.78 -8.27 -19.91
CA GLY A 346 -24.76 -8.55 -20.97
C GLY A 346 -25.45 -9.91 -20.88
N THR A 347 -25.22 -10.69 -19.82
CA THR A 347 -25.83 -12.00 -19.60
C THR A 347 -26.54 -12.07 -18.24
N LYS A 348 -27.20 -13.21 -17.96
CA LYS A 348 -27.70 -13.55 -16.62
C LYS A 348 -26.76 -14.48 -15.85
N GLU A 349 -25.63 -14.81 -16.44
CA GLU A 349 -24.68 -15.74 -15.87
C GLU A 349 -23.76 -15.04 -14.87
N ALA A 350 -23.25 -15.82 -13.94
CA ALA A 350 -22.18 -15.41 -13.04
C ALA A 350 -21.12 -16.53 -13.04
N LYS A 351 -19.85 -16.12 -13.03
CA LYS A 351 -18.72 -17.04 -12.95
C LYS A 351 -17.82 -16.70 -11.77
N TRP A 352 -16.95 -17.59 -11.43
CA TRP A 352 -15.98 -17.36 -10.37
C TRP A 352 -14.66 -16.86 -10.96
N LEU A 353 -14.12 -15.81 -10.35
CA LEU A 353 -12.81 -15.25 -10.63
C LEU A 353 -11.87 -15.63 -9.49
N LEU A 354 -10.74 -16.23 -9.84
CA LEU A 354 -9.63 -16.49 -8.94
C LEU A 354 -8.47 -15.58 -9.34
N LEU A 355 -8.07 -14.68 -8.46
CA LEU A 355 -6.86 -13.88 -8.58
C LEU A 355 -5.67 -14.65 -8.02
N CYS A 356 -4.53 -14.52 -8.67
CA CYS A 356 -3.26 -15.12 -8.26
C CYS A 356 -2.12 -14.15 -8.56
N ASN A 357 -1.52 -13.63 -7.54
CA ASN A 357 -0.34 -12.77 -7.69
C ASN A 357 0.91 -13.65 -7.83
N ILE A 358 1.87 -13.20 -8.62
CA ILE A 358 3.11 -13.94 -8.89
C ILE A 358 4.32 -13.03 -8.87
N ASN A 359 5.40 -13.48 -8.22
CA ASN A 359 6.68 -12.77 -8.19
C ASN A 359 7.89 -13.73 -8.08
N PRO A 360 8.86 -13.64 -9.03
CA PRO A 360 8.78 -12.95 -10.33
C PRO A 360 7.77 -13.62 -11.27
N GLY A 361 7.72 -13.24 -12.54
CA GLY A 361 6.88 -13.89 -13.54
C GLY A 361 5.92 -12.96 -14.28
N GLY A 362 5.92 -11.67 -13.91
CA GLY A 362 5.11 -10.66 -14.61
C GLY A 362 5.49 -10.50 -16.09
N PRO A 363 4.57 -10.06 -16.96
CA PRO A 363 4.77 -10.00 -18.42
C PRO A 363 5.87 -9.01 -18.82
N PHE A 364 6.21 -8.07 -17.94
CA PHE A 364 7.30 -7.09 -18.15
C PHE A 364 8.42 -7.24 -17.11
N GLY A 365 8.47 -8.41 -16.46
CA GLY A 365 9.41 -8.75 -15.38
C GLY A 365 8.94 -8.30 -14.00
N GLY A 366 9.36 -9.05 -12.97
CA GLY A 366 8.98 -8.84 -11.59
C GLY A 366 7.56 -9.28 -11.28
N SER A 367 6.87 -8.48 -10.50
CA SER A 367 5.57 -8.79 -9.90
C SER A 367 4.39 -8.52 -10.85
N ALA A 368 3.35 -9.35 -10.82
CA ALA A 368 2.10 -9.11 -11.54
C ALA A 368 0.93 -9.92 -10.95
N THR A 369 -0.30 -9.59 -11.36
CA THR A 369 -1.53 -10.32 -11.00
C THR A 369 -2.07 -11.07 -12.20
N GLN A 370 -1.95 -12.40 -12.19
CA GLN A 370 -2.66 -13.28 -13.13
C GLN A 370 -4.01 -13.67 -12.54
N TYR A 371 -4.92 -14.16 -13.41
CA TYR A 371 -6.23 -14.61 -12.95
C TYR A 371 -6.78 -15.77 -13.77
N PHE A 372 -7.75 -16.46 -13.17
CA PHE A 372 -8.47 -17.59 -13.77
C PHE A 372 -9.97 -17.37 -13.62
N VAL A 373 -10.71 -17.68 -14.67
CA VAL A 373 -12.19 -17.65 -14.65
C VAL A 373 -12.70 -19.09 -14.77
N GLY A 374 -13.77 -19.40 -14.05
CA GLY A 374 -14.32 -20.74 -14.08
C GLY A 374 -15.56 -20.92 -13.21
N SER A 375 -15.76 -22.14 -12.73
CA SER A 375 -16.79 -22.51 -11.78
C SER A 375 -16.18 -22.93 -10.44
N PHE A 376 -16.93 -22.73 -9.37
CA PHE A 376 -16.57 -23.17 -8.03
C PHE A 376 -17.83 -23.68 -7.32
N ASP A 377 -17.79 -24.91 -6.82
CA ASP A 377 -18.90 -25.58 -6.15
C ASP A 377 -18.80 -25.50 -4.61
N GLY A 378 -17.79 -24.78 -4.12
CA GLY A 378 -17.46 -24.66 -2.71
C GLY A 378 -16.38 -25.62 -2.23
N HIS A 379 -16.05 -26.62 -3.03
CA HIS A 379 -15.02 -27.62 -2.77
C HIS A 379 -13.90 -27.57 -3.81
N LYS A 380 -14.23 -27.33 -5.09
CA LYS A 380 -13.27 -27.39 -6.18
C LYS A 380 -13.49 -26.23 -7.16
N PHE A 381 -12.40 -25.56 -7.52
CA PHE A 381 -12.37 -24.60 -8.63
C PHE A 381 -12.01 -25.32 -9.93
N VAL A 382 -12.79 -25.07 -10.98
CA VAL A 382 -12.57 -25.60 -12.33
C VAL A 382 -12.40 -24.43 -13.30
N CYS A 383 -11.18 -24.25 -13.82
CA CYS A 383 -10.87 -23.21 -14.78
C CYS A 383 -11.44 -23.53 -16.16
N GLU A 384 -12.03 -22.53 -16.83
CA GLU A 384 -12.57 -22.70 -18.20
C GLU A 384 -11.51 -22.49 -19.31
N SER A 385 -10.40 -21.79 -19.00
CA SER A 385 -9.33 -21.54 -19.95
C SER A 385 -8.40 -22.76 -20.06
N GLN A 386 -7.68 -22.86 -21.19
CA GLN A 386 -6.65 -23.88 -21.36
C GLN A 386 -5.48 -23.67 -20.38
N PRO A 387 -4.82 -24.71 -19.88
CA PRO A 387 -3.79 -24.62 -18.86
C PRO A 387 -2.66 -23.63 -19.16
N LYS A 388 -2.21 -23.54 -20.42
CA LYS A 388 -1.09 -22.67 -20.84
C LYS A 388 -1.48 -21.21 -21.10
N VAL A 389 -2.76 -20.87 -20.94
CA VAL A 389 -3.23 -19.49 -21.14
C VAL A 389 -3.03 -18.70 -19.85
N THR A 390 -2.22 -17.65 -19.89
CA THR A 390 -2.07 -16.71 -18.78
C THR A 390 -2.82 -15.42 -19.11
N LYS A 391 -3.72 -15.03 -18.23
CA LYS A 391 -4.47 -13.77 -18.30
C LYS A 391 -3.98 -12.84 -17.21
N TRP A 392 -3.70 -11.58 -17.56
CA TRP A 392 -3.20 -10.57 -16.64
C TRP A 392 -4.29 -9.53 -16.34
N MET A 393 -4.42 -9.15 -15.08
CA MET A 393 -5.41 -8.17 -14.63
C MET A 393 -5.02 -6.73 -14.95
N ASP A 394 -3.73 -6.44 -14.89
CA ASP A 394 -3.14 -5.16 -15.22
C ASP A 394 -1.90 -5.39 -16.10
N TYR A 395 -1.72 -4.59 -17.11
CA TYR A 395 -0.62 -4.70 -18.07
C TYR A 395 0.47 -3.64 -17.85
N GLY A 396 0.43 -2.94 -16.73
CA GLY A 396 1.55 -2.13 -16.26
C GLY A 396 2.59 -2.95 -15.53
N LYS A 397 3.64 -2.30 -15.06
CA LYS A 397 4.70 -2.95 -14.32
C LYS A 397 4.51 -2.83 -12.80
N ASP A 398 3.60 -1.96 -12.34
CA ASP A 398 3.47 -1.58 -10.94
C ASP A 398 2.07 -1.84 -10.38
N HIS A 399 1.62 -3.11 -10.47
CA HIS A 399 0.33 -3.52 -9.92
C HIS A 399 0.43 -4.95 -9.38
N TYR A 400 0.47 -5.09 -8.06
CA TYR A 400 0.74 -6.36 -7.39
C TYR A 400 -0.07 -6.55 -6.11
N ALA A 401 -0.13 -7.80 -5.61
CA ALA A 401 -0.82 -8.21 -4.39
C ALA A 401 -2.30 -7.79 -4.37
N THR A 402 -2.96 -7.87 -5.53
CA THR A 402 -4.35 -7.43 -5.71
C THR A 402 -5.31 -8.31 -4.94
N VAL A 403 -6.09 -7.71 -4.04
CA VAL A 403 -7.17 -8.36 -3.29
C VAL A 403 -8.38 -7.42 -3.15
N THR A 404 -9.54 -7.98 -2.77
CA THR A 404 -10.81 -7.26 -2.69
C THR A 404 -11.30 -7.06 -1.26
N PHE A 405 -12.12 -6.01 -1.08
CA PHE A 405 -12.85 -5.76 0.16
C PHE A 405 -13.96 -6.80 0.38
N ASP A 406 -14.03 -7.34 1.60
CA ASP A 406 -15.19 -8.09 2.06
C ASP A 406 -16.36 -7.16 2.35
N ASN A 407 -17.58 -7.67 2.19
CA ASN A 407 -18.83 -6.99 2.55
C ASN A 407 -19.01 -5.60 1.90
N ALA A 408 -18.38 -5.34 0.73
CA ALA A 408 -18.57 -4.08 0.01
C ALA A 408 -20.06 -3.83 -0.34
N PRO A 409 -20.55 -2.57 -0.27
CA PRO A 409 -21.94 -2.26 -0.56
C PRO A 409 -22.28 -2.56 -2.03
N ASP A 410 -23.58 -2.74 -2.30
CA ASP A 410 -24.14 -2.99 -3.64
C ASP A 410 -23.62 -4.29 -4.30
N ASN A 411 -23.15 -5.26 -3.52
CA ASN A 411 -22.50 -6.50 -3.99
C ASN A 411 -21.31 -6.27 -4.91
N ARG A 412 -20.67 -5.11 -4.83
CA ARG A 412 -19.47 -4.78 -5.59
C ARG A 412 -18.30 -5.63 -5.15
N ARG A 413 -17.35 -5.81 -6.06
CA ARG A 413 -16.03 -6.33 -5.75
C ARG A 413 -15.01 -5.23 -6.03
N VAL A 414 -14.65 -4.52 -4.97
CA VAL A 414 -13.70 -3.40 -5.02
C VAL A 414 -12.32 -3.92 -4.66
N ALA A 415 -11.37 -3.73 -5.57
CA ALA A 415 -9.99 -4.17 -5.41
C ALA A 415 -9.04 -3.01 -5.18
N LEU A 416 -7.97 -3.27 -4.43
CA LEU A 416 -6.76 -2.47 -4.36
C LEU A 416 -5.54 -3.35 -4.63
N ALA A 417 -4.46 -2.73 -5.08
CA ALA A 417 -3.17 -3.37 -5.28
C ALA A 417 -2.04 -2.53 -4.69
N TRP A 418 -0.92 -3.15 -4.39
CA TRP A 418 0.34 -2.46 -4.17
C TRP A 418 0.85 -1.88 -5.50
N MET A 419 0.99 -0.56 -5.57
CA MET A 419 1.46 0.15 -6.74
C MET A 419 2.99 0.25 -6.70
N SER A 420 3.64 -0.88 -6.94
CA SER A 420 5.11 -1.01 -7.05
C SER A 420 5.47 -2.38 -7.65
N ASN A 421 6.79 -2.71 -7.64
CA ASN A 421 7.32 -3.97 -8.17
C ASN A 421 8.51 -4.41 -7.32
N TRP A 422 8.58 -5.70 -6.97
CA TRP A 422 9.65 -6.25 -6.15
C TRP A 422 11.05 -6.10 -6.77
N GLN A 423 11.16 -5.91 -8.10
CA GLN A 423 12.45 -5.68 -8.74
C GLN A 423 13.15 -4.38 -8.29
N TYR A 424 12.38 -3.39 -7.77
CA TYR A 424 12.93 -2.08 -7.37
C TYR A 424 12.17 -1.39 -6.24
N GLY A 425 11.19 -2.04 -5.63
CA GLY A 425 10.37 -1.43 -4.59
C GLY A 425 11.18 -0.80 -3.46
N ASN A 426 12.27 -1.44 -3.04
CA ASN A 426 13.20 -0.91 -2.03
C ASN A 426 14.12 0.24 -2.53
N GLN A 427 14.10 0.57 -3.83
CA GLN A 427 15.04 1.51 -4.46
C GLN A 427 14.34 2.76 -5.01
N VAL A 428 12.99 2.82 -5.00
CA VAL A 428 12.27 3.99 -5.50
C VAL A 428 12.70 5.27 -4.78
N PRO A 429 12.75 6.44 -5.47
CA PRO A 429 13.36 7.66 -4.95
C PRO A 429 12.47 8.41 -3.94
N THR A 430 12.07 7.72 -2.89
CA THR A 430 11.41 8.25 -1.69
C THR A 430 12.18 7.80 -0.45
N GLN A 431 12.11 8.53 0.65
CA GLN A 431 12.88 8.25 1.85
C GLN A 431 12.01 7.95 3.06
N GLN A 432 11.31 8.95 3.61
CA GLN A 432 10.56 8.80 4.86
C GLN A 432 9.34 7.90 4.71
N PHE A 433 8.79 7.78 3.52
CA PHE A 433 7.74 6.80 3.18
C PHE A 433 8.11 6.04 1.90
N ARG A 434 7.55 4.87 1.71
CA ARG A 434 7.73 4.12 0.46
C ARG A 434 6.49 3.34 0.11
N SER A 435 6.08 3.47 -1.16
CA SER A 435 4.92 2.84 -1.82
C SER A 435 3.59 3.57 -1.66
N ALA A 436 2.64 3.15 -2.48
CA ALA A 436 1.25 3.56 -2.50
C ALA A 436 0.36 2.37 -2.89
N ASN A 437 -0.96 2.47 -2.66
CA ASN A 437 -1.92 1.60 -3.34
C ASN A 437 -2.34 2.22 -4.68
N SER A 438 -2.79 1.36 -5.62
CA SER A 438 -3.47 1.79 -6.86
C SER A 438 -4.76 2.54 -6.54
N VAL A 439 -5.35 3.22 -7.53
CA VAL A 439 -6.74 3.67 -7.37
C VAL A 439 -7.67 2.48 -7.13
N PRO A 440 -8.75 2.62 -6.33
CA PRO A 440 -9.73 1.56 -6.14
C PRO A 440 -10.43 1.22 -7.45
N ARG A 441 -10.67 -0.08 -7.68
CA ARG A 441 -11.21 -0.63 -8.93
C ARG A 441 -12.39 -1.55 -8.69
N ASP A 442 -13.47 -1.36 -9.43
CA ASP A 442 -14.58 -2.28 -9.49
C ASP A 442 -14.30 -3.40 -10.50
N LEU A 443 -14.50 -4.64 -10.08
CA LEU A 443 -14.29 -5.82 -10.90
C LEU A 443 -15.60 -6.36 -11.44
N GLY A 444 -15.57 -6.83 -12.69
CA GLY A 444 -16.64 -7.54 -13.38
C GLY A 444 -16.07 -8.55 -14.37
N LEU A 445 -16.91 -9.18 -15.17
CA LEU A 445 -16.50 -10.10 -16.22
C LEU A 445 -17.15 -9.70 -17.55
N PHE A 446 -16.44 -9.89 -18.65
CA PHE A 446 -16.96 -9.74 -20.01
C PHE A 446 -16.50 -10.89 -20.91
N VAL A 447 -17.16 -11.09 -22.03
CA VAL A 447 -16.80 -12.11 -23.03
C VAL A 447 -16.24 -11.42 -24.27
N ASP A 448 -15.09 -11.90 -24.75
CA ASP A 448 -14.50 -11.53 -26.02
C ASP A 448 -14.08 -12.78 -26.78
N GLN A 449 -14.52 -12.92 -28.03
CA GLN A 449 -14.22 -14.07 -28.91
C GLN A 449 -14.47 -15.45 -28.26
N GLY A 450 -15.48 -15.55 -27.38
CA GLY A 450 -15.85 -16.78 -26.69
C GLY A 450 -15.08 -17.08 -25.40
N GLU A 451 -14.09 -16.26 -25.04
CA GLU A 451 -13.34 -16.35 -23.79
C GLU A 451 -13.84 -15.30 -22.79
N THR A 452 -13.82 -15.65 -21.50
CA THR A 452 -14.21 -14.72 -20.43
C THR A 452 -12.98 -14.03 -19.85
N TYR A 453 -13.09 -12.73 -19.67
CA TYR A 453 -12.04 -11.86 -19.14
C TYR A 453 -12.55 -11.06 -17.95
N VAL A 454 -11.64 -10.60 -17.08
CA VAL A 454 -11.95 -9.65 -16.02
C VAL A 454 -12.11 -8.24 -16.59
N SER A 455 -13.19 -7.54 -16.21
CA SER A 455 -13.29 -6.09 -16.43
C SER A 455 -12.83 -5.35 -15.18
N VAL A 456 -12.08 -4.27 -15.40
CA VAL A 456 -11.43 -3.48 -14.36
C VAL A 456 -11.76 -2.01 -14.61
N THR A 457 -12.62 -1.43 -13.78
CA THR A 457 -13.01 -0.02 -13.91
C THR A 457 -12.60 0.77 -12.67
N PRO A 458 -12.06 1.99 -12.81
CA PRO A 458 -11.83 2.87 -11.67
C PRO A 458 -13.13 3.11 -10.91
N SER A 459 -13.12 2.92 -9.58
CA SER A 459 -14.31 3.04 -8.74
C SER A 459 -14.97 4.42 -8.85
N ARG A 460 -16.29 4.43 -8.73
CA ARG A 460 -17.12 5.65 -8.88
C ARG A 460 -16.75 6.75 -7.89
N GLU A 461 -16.23 6.39 -6.73
CA GLU A 461 -15.80 7.29 -5.66
C GLU A 461 -14.71 8.26 -6.13
N LEU A 462 -13.89 7.88 -7.08
CA LEU A 462 -12.88 8.75 -7.69
C LEU A 462 -13.47 9.99 -8.37
N LEU A 463 -14.75 9.98 -8.73
CA LEU A 463 -15.42 11.15 -9.28
C LEU A 463 -15.52 12.32 -8.27
N ALA A 464 -15.49 12.01 -6.98
CA ALA A 464 -15.50 13.02 -5.92
C ALA A 464 -14.22 13.86 -5.86
N LEU A 465 -13.11 13.32 -6.37
CA LEU A 465 -11.84 14.04 -6.47
C LEU A 465 -11.82 15.10 -7.57
N ARG A 466 -12.74 15.04 -8.56
CA ARG A 466 -12.75 15.99 -9.68
C ARG A 466 -12.99 17.41 -9.21
N GLY A 467 -12.03 18.28 -9.46
CA GLY A 467 -12.14 19.71 -9.36
C GLY A 467 -12.53 20.35 -10.69
N ASP A 468 -11.88 21.46 -11.00
CA ASP A 468 -12.16 22.24 -12.21
C ASP A 468 -11.64 21.53 -13.48
N LYS A 469 -12.30 21.82 -14.62
CA LYS A 469 -11.73 21.52 -15.92
C LYS A 469 -10.58 22.46 -16.20
N VAL A 470 -9.44 21.89 -16.59
CA VAL A 470 -8.22 22.65 -16.88
C VAL A 470 -7.76 22.42 -18.32
N SER A 471 -6.92 23.32 -18.85
CA SER A 471 -6.44 23.27 -20.23
C SER A 471 -5.17 22.45 -20.42
N HIS A 472 -4.48 22.10 -19.34
CA HIS A 472 -3.22 21.35 -19.33
C HIS A 472 -3.16 20.47 -18.08
N PRO A 473 -2.34 19.40 -18.08
CA PRO A 473 -2.16 18.54 -16.93
C PRO A 473 -1.64 19.31 -15.72
N THR A 474 -2.05 18.87 -14.53
CA THR A 474 -1.57 19.35 -13.22
C THR A 474 -0.81 18.21 -12.52
N ALA A 475 -0.28 18.46 -11.32
CA ALA A 475 0.43 17.45 -10.54
C ALA A 475 -0.45 16.24 -10.16
N ALA A 476 -1.77 16.44 -10.10
CA ALA A 476 -2.77 15.39 -9.93
C ALA A 476 -3.95 15.68 -10.85
N CYS A 477 -4.20 14.86 -11.86
CA CYS A 477 -5.29 15.08 -12.80
C CYS A 477 -5.87 13.79 -13.36
N GLU A 478 -7.13 13.90 -13.80
CA GLU A 478 -7.77 12.89 -14.63
C GLU A 478 -7.91 13.40 -16.05
N ILE A 479 -7.48 12.58 -17.03
CA ILE A 479 -7.51 12.92 -18.44
C ILE A 479 -8.43 11.94 -19.18
N LEU A 480 -9.47 12.45 -19.82
CA LEU A 480 -10.37 11.69 -20.67
C LEU A 480 -10.06 11.97 -22.13
N ILE A 481 -9.76 10.92 -22.91
CA ILE A 481 -9.42 11.01 -24.33
C ILE A 481 -10.43 10.21 -25.14
N ASP A 482 -11.24 10.89 -25.95
CA ASP A 482 -12.22 10.28 -26.85
C ASP A 482 -11.50 9.76 -28.11
N LEU A 483 -11.54 8.45 -28.31
CA LEU A 483 -10.87 7.74 -29.38
C LEU A 483 -11.85 7.14 -30.42
N ARG A 484 -13.16 7.40 -30.30
CA ARG A 484 -14.20 6.81 -31.15
C ARG A 484 -13.97 7.06 -32.65
N SER A 485 -13.46 8.21 -33.02
CA SER A 485 -13.15 8.58 -34.42
C SER A 485 -11.77 8.13 -34.91
N GLN A 486 -10.95 7.53 -34.03
CA GLN A 486 -9.59 7.16 -34.38
C GLN A 486 -9.54 5.83 -35.14
N ALA A 487 -9.11 5.88 -36.38
CA ALA A 487 -8.86 4.70 -37.24
C ALA A 487 -7.37 4.46 -37.52
N GLN A 488 -6.52 5.42 -37.12
CA GLN A 488 -5.06 5.38 -37.26
C GLN A 488 -4.41 5.33 -35.87
N PRO A 489 -3.14 4.96 -35.80
CA PRO A 489 -2.40 5.02 -34.54
C PRO A 489 -2.53 6.38 -33.86
N THR A 490 -2.81 6.38 -32.56
CA THR A 490 -2.96 7.60 -31.77
C THR A 490 -1.85 7.63 -30.72
N THR A 491 -0.98 8.64 -30.82
CA THR A 491 0.07 8.90 -29.84
C THR A 491 -0.40 9.94 -28.85
N ILE A 492 -0.17 9.70 -27.57
CA ILE A 492 -0.49 10.54 -26.42
C ILE A 492 0.80 10.71 -25.64
N THR A 493 1.25 11.96 -25.46
CA THR A 493 2.49 12.24 -24.74
C THR A 493 2.22 13.20 -23.59
N LEU A 494 2.52 12.76 -22.37
CA LEU A 494 2.68 13.62 -21.20
C LEU A 494 4.15 14.05 -21.13
N SER A 495 4.44 15.34 -20.99
CA SER A 495 5.81 15.84 -20.94
C SER A 495 5.93 17.10 -20.07
N ASN A 496 7.16 17.48 -19.74
CA ASN A 496 7.49 18.68 -18.97
C ASN A 496 8.67 19.47 -19.60
N ALA A 497 9.01 20.60 -19.00
CA ALA A 497 10.08 21.49 -19.46
C ALA A 497 11.50 20.86 -19.39
N HIS A 498 11.66 19.74 -18.66
CA HIS A 498 12.93 19.00 -18.60
C HIS A 498 13.06 17.92 -19.68
N HIS A 499 12.18 17.91 -20.69
CA HIS A 499 12.11 16.88 -21.74
C HIS A 499 11.84 15.47 -21.19
N GLU A 500 11.35 15.36 -19.97
CA GLU A 500 10.87 14.10 -19.43
C GLU A 500 9.48 13.82 -19.99
N GLN A 501 9.23 12.54 -20.33
CA GLN A 501 7.98 12.19 -21.00
C GLN A 501 7.52 10.76 -20.75
N VAL A 502 6.21 10.56 -20.78
CA VAL A 502 5.55 9.27 -20.89
C VAL A 502 4.83 9.26 -22.26
N VAL A 503 5.16 8.28 -23.11
CA VAL A 503 4.57 8.14 -24.43
C VAL A 503 3.63 6.95 -24.44
N MET A 504 2.36 7.19 -24.75
CA MET A 504 1.34 6.16 -24.89
C MET A 504 0.90 6.06 -26.35
N THR A 505 0.67 4.84 -26.82
CA THR A 505 0.24 4.61 -28.20
C THR A 505 -0.91 3.62 -28.26
N TYR A 506 -2.02 4.02 -28.84
CA TYR A 506 -3.12 3.15 -29.22
C TYR A 506 -2.99 2.74 -30.67
N GLN A 507 -2.97 1.44 -30.96
CA GLN A 507 -2.92 0.84 -32.30
C GLN A 507 -4.27 0.17 -32.61
N PRO A 508 -5.19 0.85 -33.34
CA PRO A 508 -6.54 0.31 -33.56
C PRO A 508 -6.58 -0.99 -34.35
N LYS A 509 -5.64 -1.18 -35.28
CA LYS A 509 -5.57 -2.39 -36.12
C LYS A 509 -5.09 -3.62 -35.38
N ASP A 510 -4.17 -3.41 -34.45
CA ASP A 510 -3.54 -4.48 -33.67
C ASP A 510 -4.25 -4.73 -32.35
N HIS A 511 -5.26 -3.91 -32.04
CA HIS A 511 -5.97 -3.91 -30.75
C HIS A 511 -5.02 -3.89 -29.55
N THR A 512 -4.03 -2.96 -29.59
CA THR A 512 -3.07 -2.81 -28.51
C THR A 512 -2.98 -1.36 -28.02
N PHE A 513 -2.68 -1.24 -26.73
CA PHE A 513 -2.30 0.01 -26.08
C PHE A 513 -0.94 -0.17 -25.40
N SER A 514 -0.03 0.78 -25.57
CA SER A 514 1.29 0.74 -24.94
C SER A 514 1.59 2.01 -24.17
N MET A 515 2.45 1.89 -23.15
CA MET A 515 2.99 3.00 -22.37
C MET A 515 4.50 2.85 -22.26
N ASP A 516 5.23 3.83 -22.76
CA ASP A 516 6.69 3.94 -22.65
C ASP A 516 7.04 4.95 -21.57
N ARG A 517 7.69 4.49 -20.49
CA ARG A 517 8.20 5.32 -19.39
C ARG A 517 9.72 5.44 -19.36
N THR A 518 10.41 5.01 -20.40
CA THR A 518 11.88 4.97 -20.41
C THR A 518 12.54 6.34 -20.26
N ALA A 519 11.80 7.42 -20.60
CA ALA A 519 12.23 8.82 -20.44
C ALA A 519 11.35 9.61 -19.44
N SER A 520 10.71 8.94 -18.47
CA SER A 520 9.68 9.53 -17.59
C SER A 520 10.21 10.40 -16.45
N GLY A 521 11.53 10.53 -16.27
CA GLY A 521 12.17 11.29 -15.20
C GLY A 521 13.36 10.53 -14.60
N LEU A 522 13.43 10.40 -13.27
CA LEU A 522 14.42 9.57 -12.59
C LEU A 522 14.13 8.10 -12.91
N THR A 523 15.03 7.45 -13.62
CA THR A 523 14.86 6.06 -14.08
C THR A 523 16.09 5.19 -13.80
N ASP A 524 17.20 5.79 -13.33
CA ASP A 524 18.49 5.11 -13.20
C ASP A 524 18.74 4.55 -11.79
N PHE A 525 17.76 4.67 -10.87
CA PHE A 525 17.84 4.06 -9.54
C PHE A 525 17.73 2.53 -9.59
N SER A 526 17.23 1.95 -10.68
CA SER A 526 17.23 0.50 -10.93
C SER A 526 17.28 0.20 -12.43
N ASN A 527 18.09 -0.80 -12.81
CA ASN A 527 18.16 -1.30 -14.18
C ASN A 527 16.85 -1.96 -14.66
N HIS A 528 15.97 -2.31 -13.74
CA HIS A 528 14.68 -2.94 -14.03
C HIS A 528 13.54 -1.93 -14.18
N PHE A 529 13.76 -0.64 -13.92
CA PHE A 529 12.69 0.35 -13.91
C PHE A 529 12.24 0.75 -15.31
N LYS A 530 13.15 1.01 -16.24
CA LYS A 530 12.83 1.40 -17.63
C LYS A 530 12.01 0.30 -18.30
N ALA A 531 10.84 0.64 -18.82
CA ALA A 531 9.94 -0.33 -19.45
C ALA A 531 9.05 0.32 -20.50
N ILE A 532 8.70 -0.48 -21.53
CA ILE A 532 7.56 -0.28 -22.41
C ILE A 532 6.58 -1.39 -22.11
N THR A 533 5.39 -1.05 -21.62
CA THR A 533 4.33 -2.00 -21.30
C THR A 533 3.28 -1.99 -22.39
N ILE A 534 2.69 -3.16 -22.70
CA ILE A 534 1.76 -3.34 -23.81
C ILE A 534 0.57 -4.16 -23.34
N ALA A 535 -0.64 -3.68 -23.60
CA ALA A 535 -1.91 -4.34 -23.24
C ALA A 535 -2.74 -4.63 -24.49
N PRO A 536 -3.47 -5.76 -24.53
CA PRO A 536 -4.58 -5.93 -25.48
C PRO A 536 -5.73 -5.00 -25.09
N THR A 537 -6.52 -4.51 -26.08
CA THR A 537 -7.69 -3.65 -25.82
C THR A 537 -9.03 -4.39 -25.96
N HIS A 538 -9.01 -5.68 -26.30
CA HIS A 538 -10.22 -6.50 -26.46
C HIS A 538 -11.30 -5.80 -27.34
N GLY A 539 -10.87 -5.35 -28.52
CA GLY A 539 -11.69 -4.59 -29.46
C GLY A 539 -11.27 -3.13 -29.56
N LYS A 540 -12.16 -2.30 -30.11
CA LYS A 540 -11.88 -0.89 -30.34
C LYS A 540 -11.93 -0.09 -29.03
N LEU A 541 -10.84 0.56 -28.69
CA LEU A 541 -10.78 1.51 -27.58
C LEU A 541 -11.58 2.76 -27.95
N THR A 542 -12.64 3.04 -27.22
CA THR A 542 -13.52 4.20 -27.50
C THR A 542 -13.19 5.43 -26.67
N GLN A 543 -12.76 5.24 -25.45
CA GLN A 543 -12.32 6.29 -24.56
C GLN A 543 -11.21 5.76 -23.65
N LEU A 544 -10.14 6.48 -23.56
CA LEU A 544 -9.06 6.27 -22.60
C LEU A 544 -9.27 7.20 -21.39
N ARG A 545 -9.09 6.67 -20.21
CA ARG A 545 -9.14 7.39 -18.94
C ARG A 545 -7.79 7.25 -18.24
N LEU A 546 -7.11 8.36 -18.01
CA LEU A 546 -5.80 8.38 -17.33
C LEU A 546 -5.96 9.03 -15.96
N PHE A 547 -5.37 8.41 -14.95
CA PHE A 547 -5.15 8.99 -13.64
C PHE A 547 -3.67 9.29 -13.49
N VAL A 548 -3.32 10.56 -13.34
CA VAL A 548 -1.95 11.03 -13.18
C VAL A 548 -1.78 11.57 -11.77
N ASP A 549 -0.74 11.13 -11.09
CA ASP A 549 -0.31 11.67 -9.80
C ASP A 549 1.19 11.95 -9.84
N LYS A 550 1.76 12.47 -8.77
CA LYS A 550 3.17 12.89 -8.69
C LYS A 550 4.16 11.80 -9.10
N CYS A 551 3.82 10.54 -8.89
CA CYS A 551 4.72 9.42 -9.17
C CYS A 551 4.06 8.26 -9.90
N SER A 552 2.88 8.44 -10.52
CA SER A 552 2.19 7.36 -11.23
C SER A 552 1.36 7.85 -12.41
N VAL A 553 1.17 6.94 -13.38
CA VAL A 553 0.19 7.04 -14.45
C VAL A 553 -0.56 5.72 -14.53
N GLU A 554 -1.86 5.76 -14.27
CA GLU A 554 -2.76 4.63 -14.43
C GLU A 554 -3.69 4.88 -15.63
N ALA A 555 -3.74 3.95 -16.58
CA ALA A 555 -4.53 4.04 -17.80
C ALA A 555 -5.62 2.97 -17.82
N PHE A 556 -6.84 3.36 -18.19
CA PHE A 556 -8.00 2.48 -18.28
C PHE A 556 -8.76 2.69 -19.57
N ASP A 557 -9.23 1.61 -20.18
CA ASP A 557 -10.36 1.68 -21.08
C ASP A 557 -11.63 2.01 -20.28
N ALA A 558 -12.44 2.93 -20.77
CA ALA A 558 -13.67 3.34 -20.09
C ALA A 558 -14.70 2.20 -19.94
N SER A 559 -14.62 1.14 -20.75
CA SER A 559 -15.44 -0.08 -20.62
C SER A 559 -14.82 -1.13 -19.70
N GLY A 560 -13.65 -0.85 -19.09
CA GLY A 560 -12.97 -1.75 -18.16
C GLY A 560 -12.23 -2.91 -18.81
N ARG A 561 -12.02 -2.92 -20.12
CA ARG A 561 -11.41 -4.06 -20.84
C ARG A 561 -9.89 -4.00 -20.90
N MET A 562 -9.29 -2.94 -20.38
CA MET A 562 -7.85 -2.75 -20.28
C MET A 562 -7.52 -1.87 -19.07
N ALA A 563 -6.50 -2.29 -18.30
CA ALA A 563 -5.89 -1.50 -17.23
C ALA A 563 -4.36 -1.60 -17.35
N MET A 564 -3.67 -0.50 -17.03
CA MET A 564 -2.21 -0.42 -17.08
C MET A 564 -1.70 0.59 -16.06
N THR A 565 -0.90 0.15 -15.11
CA THR A 565 -0.36 0.95 -14.01
C THR A 565 1.15 1.02 -14.07
N ASN A 566 1.70 2.23 -14.14
CA ASN A 566 3.14 2.45 -14.14
C ASN A 566 3.54 3.59 -13.21
N LEU A 567 4.57 3.36 -12.39
CA LEU A 567 5.25 4.41 -11.64
C LEU A 567 6.09 5.29 -12.59
N VAL A 568 6.20 6.57 -12.25
CA VAL A 568 7.02 7.58 -12.92
C VAL A 568 7.61 8.52 -11.87
N PHE A 569 8.80 9.08 -12.12
CA PHE A 569 9.44 9.98 -11.16
C PHE A 569 9.98 11.24 -11.86
N PRO A 570 9.10 12.12 -12.37
CA PRO A 570 9.52 13.33 -13.08
C PRO A 570 10.15 14.35 -12.13
N LYS A 571 11.12 15.12 -12.62
CA LYS A 571 11.76 16.21 -11.86
C LYS A 571 10.78 17.33 -11.51
N VAL A 572 9.84 17.59 -12.40
CA VAL A 572 8.68 18.47 -12.19
C VAL A 572 7.45 17.79 -12.78
N PRO A 573 6.23 18.09 -12.31
CA PRO A 573 5.02 17.51 -12.88
C PRO A 573 4.95 17.67 -14.40
N TYR A 574 4.30 16.72 -15.08
CA TYR A 574 3.98 16.87 -16.49
C TYR A 574 2.93 17.95 -16.65
N ASP A 575 3.25 19.01 -17.36
CA ASP A 575 2.38 20.18 -17.60
C ASP A 575 1.93 20.31 -19.07
N LYS A 576 2.40 19.41 -19.93
CA LYS A 576 2.07 19.39 -21.35
C LYS A 576 1.50 18.04 -21.77
N LEU A 577 0.35 18.08 -22.43
CA LEU A 577 -0.26 16.94 -23.11
C LEU A 577 -0.28 17.18 -24.62
N THR A 578 0.24 16.23 -25.38
CA THR A 578 0.14 16.22 -26.84
C THR A 578 -0.62 14.96 -27.25
N VAL A 579 -1.65 15.10 -28.07
CA VAL A 579 -2.45 14.00 -28.61
C VAL A 579 -2.55 14.13 -30.12
N SER A 580 -2.49 13.01 -30.83
CA SER A 580 -2.68 12.98 -32.31
C SER A 580 -3.98 13.68 -32.73
N LYS A 581 -4.00 14.26 -33.93
CA LYS A 581 -5.14 15.00 -34.46
C LYS A 581 -6.45 14.20 -34.42
N GLY A 582 -7.54 14.86 -34.03
CA GLY A 582 -8.91 14.32 -34.08
C GLY A 582 -9.43 13.74 -32.77
N ALA A 583 -8.59 13.48 -31.79
CA ALA A 583 -9.05 13.08 -30.45
C ALA A 583 -9.53 14.31 -29.65
N ARG A 584 -10.64 14.18 -28.94
CA ARG A 584 -11.10 15.19 -27.98
C ARG A 584 -10.55 14.85 -26.60
N VAL A 585 -10.06 15.87 -25.91
CA VAL A 585 -9.48 15.73 -24.57
C VAL A 585 -10.26 16.56 -23.58
N THR A 586 -10.49 16.02 -22.40
CA THR A 586 -11.00 16.75 -21.23
C THR A 586 -10.09 16.41 -20.06
N ILE A 587 -9.63 17.43 -19.34
CA ILE A 587 -8.74 17.27 -18.17
C ILE A 587 -9.46 17.85 -16.96
N TYR A 588 -9.49 17.10 -15.86
CA TYR A 588 -9.95 17.55 -14.55
C TYR A 588 -8.76 17.59 -13.60
N ASP A 589 -8.59 18.70 -12.90
CA ASP A 589 -7.74 18.75 -11.72
C ASP A 589 -8.32 17.84 -10.63
N LEU A 590 -7.48 17.10 -9.90
CA LEU A 590 -7.91 16.25 -8.79
C LEU A 590 -7.49 16.88 -7.46
N LYS A 591 -8.40 16.87 -6.48
CA LYS A 591 -8.20 17.53 -5.17
C LYS A 591 -8.24 16.53 -4.03
#